data_5cfb964ddfd19461b6ac4387a4371f52
#
_entry.id   5cfb964ddfd19461b6ac4387a4371f52
#
_cell.length_a   1.000
_cell.length_b   1.000
_cell.length_c   1.000
_cell.angle_alpha   90.00
_cell.angle_beta   90.00
_cell.angle_gamma   90.00
#
_symmetry.space_group_name_H-M   'P 1'
#
loop_
_entity.id
_entity.type
_entity.pdbx_description
1 polymer ?
#
loop_
_entity_poly.entity_id
_entity_poly.type
_entity_poly.pdbx_seq_one_letter_code
_entity_poly.pdbx_strand_id
1 'polypeptide(L)'
;MVLSLKPHTSHWGAFDAVVEDGTVTAVRPFSRDADPSPILENIPGSLRHPTRIAQPMIRAGWLDRGPGPDERRGAEPFVPVSWETAIELLSGELRRVYQTYGSGGVYGGSYGWASAGRFHHAQSQLRRFLNCLGGFVRSVNTYSYGAGEVILPRVVGTFGELLSHATAWPVIAEHTDLIVAFGGMPLKNTAVSPGGITQHTVRDWLRSAKHRGTEFVLLSPLRDDLPDFVDAEWHAPRPG
;
A
#
# COMPACT_ATOMS: atom_id res chain seq x y z
N MET A 1 12.75 6.69 33.90
CA MET A 1 12.70 6.45 32.47
C MET A 1 12.59 4.96 32.25
N VAL A 2 11.42 4.47 31.80
CA VAL A 2 11.18 3.06 31.51
C VAL A 2 11.34 2.91 30.00
N LEU A 3 12.45 2.31 29.58
CA LEU A 3 12.71 1.95 28.18
C LEU A 3 12.23 0.53 27.92
N SER A 4 11.42 0.33 26.89
CA SER A 4 11.02 -1.00 26.45
C SER A 4 11.06 -1.11 24.92
N LEU A 5 11.36 -2.31 24.41
CA LEU A 5 11.28 -2.65 23.01
C LEU A 5 9.99 -3.44 22.77
N LYS A 6 9.24 -3.06 21.75
CA LYS A 6 8.00 -3.72 21.37
C LYS A 6 8.08 -4.18 19.91
N PRO A 7 8.16 -5.48 19.63
CA PRO A 7 8.18 -5.99 18.28
C PRO A 7 6.88 -5.65 17.55
N HIS A 8 7.02 -5.19 16.33
CA HIS A 8 5.91 -4.79 15.48
C HIS A 8 6.22 -5.00 14.00
N THR A 9 5.21 -4.88 13.16
CA THR A 9 5.33 -4.93 11.71
C THR A 9 4.57 -3.78 11.07
N SER A 10 5.06 -3.33 9.93
CA SER A 10 4.39 -2.37 9.06
C SER A 10 4.43 -2.83 7.61
N HIS A 11 3.87 -2.06 6.70
CA HIS A 11 3.98 -2.31 5.26
C HIS A 11 5.44 -2.35 4.77
N TRP A 12 6.34 -1.65 5.46
CA TRP A 12 7.73 -1.43 5.06
C TRP A 12 8.76 -2.25 5.84
N GLY A 13 8.32 -3.18 6.65
CA GLY A 13 9.20 -4.08 7.35
C GLY A 13 8.80 -4.37 8.79
N ALA A 14 9.50 -5.32 9.38
CA ALA A 14 9.44 -5.64 10.80
C ALA A 14 10.44 -4.76 11.58
N PHE A 15 10.09 -4.40 12.81
CA PHE A 15 10.91 -3.54 13.66
C PHE A 15 10.55 -3.69 15.12
N ASP A 16 11.42 -3.23 16.00
CA ASP A 16 11.11 -2.98 17.42
C ASP A 16 10.81 -1.48 17.61
N ALA A 17 9.64 -1.17 18.12
CA ALA A 17 9.33 0.17 18.59
C ALA A 17 10.05 0.43 19.91
N VAL A 18 10.85 1.49 19.98
CA VAL A 18 11.49 1.98 21.20
C VAL A 18 10.47 2.83 21.93
N VAL A 19 10.06 2.38 23.11
CA VAL A 19 9.05 3.07 23.93
C VAL A 19 9.69 3.61 25.18
N GLU A 20 9.62 4.92 25.36
CA GLU A 20 10.09 5.66 26.54
C GLU A 20 8.88 6.33 27.21
N ASP A 21 8.64 5.97 28.46
CA ASP A 21 7.53 6.50 29.25
C ASP A 21 6.17 6.51 28.52
N GLY A 22 5.88 5.38 27.81
CA GLY A 22 4.64 5.18 27.06
C GLY A 22 4.58 5.86 25.68
N THR A 23 5.68 6.48 25.22
CA THR A 23 5.77 7.13 23.92
C THR A 23 6.75 6.41 23.02
N VAL A 24 6.38 6.17 21.76
CA VAL A 24 7.31 5.65 20.75
C VAL A 24 8.24 6.80 20.34
N THR A 25 9.53 6.66 20.63
CA THR A 25 10.56 7.68 20.35
C THR A 25 11.43 7.33 19.16
N ALA A 26 11.59 6.04 18.88
CA ALA A 26 12.38 5.54 17.74
C ALA A 26 11.87 4.19 17.26
N VAL A 27 12.41 3.73 16.16
CA VAL A 27 12.25 2.36 15.66
C VAL A 27 13.63 1.73 15.45
N ARG A 28 13.73 0.43 15.69
CA ARG A 28 14.90 -0.38 15.35
C ARG A 28 14.47 -1.40 14.33
N PRO A 29 14.96 -1.33 13.09
CA PRO A 29 14.66 -2.31 12.06
C PRO A 29 15.00 -3.74 12.50
N PHE A 30 14.35 -4.73 11.92
CA PHE A 30 14.63 -6.13 12.18
C PHE A 30 16.09 -6.45 11.86
N SER A 31 16.79 -7.08 12.81
CA SER A 31 18.25 -7.26 12.74
C SER A 31 18.74 -8.14 11.57
N ARG A 32 17.84 -8.91 10.96
CA ARG A 32 18.14 -9.74 9.78
C ARG A 32 17.70 -9.08 8.46
N ASP A 33 17.17 -7.86 8.50
CA ASP A 33 16.90 -7.06 7.31
C ASP A 33 18.17 -6.28 6.95
N ALA A 34 18.83 -6.68 5.87
CA ALA A 34 20.09 -6.06 5.44
C ALA A 34 19.91 -4.70 4.75
N ASP A 35 18.70 -4.40 4.26
CA ASP A 35 18.37 -3.16 3.53
C ASP A 35 17.04 -2.57 4.02
N PRO A 36 16.90 -2.27 5.32
CA PRO A 36 15.63 -1.84 5.88
C PRO A 36 15.13 -0.54 5.25
N SER A 37 13.82 -0.46 5.03
CA SER A 37 13.22 0.73 4.44
C SER A 37 13.40 1.96 5.36
N PRO A 38 13.92 3.09 4.84
CA PRO A 38 14.06 4.32 5.61
C PRO A 38 12.71 4.92 6.03
N ILE A 39 11.60 4.50 5.41
CA ILE A 39 10.24 4.94 5.77
C ILE A 39 9.87 4.54 7.20
N LEU A 40 10.49 3.49 7.75
CA LEU A 40 10.30 3.10 9.15
C LEU A 40 10.59 4.26 10.12
N GLU A 41 11.53 5.14 9.80
CA GLU A 41 11.91 6.30 10.61
C GLU A 41 10.78 7.34 10.75
N ASN A 42 9.78 7.32 9.87
CA ASN A 42 8.62 8.20 9.96
C ASN A 42 7.61 7.76 11.04
N ILE A 43 7.69 6.54 11.55
CA ILE A 43 6.69 5.97 12.46
C ILE A 43 6.55 6.80 13.74
N PRO A 44 7.62 7.15 14.48
CA PRO A 44 7.49 7.95 15.70
C PRO A 44 6.81 9.29 15.44
N GLY A 45 7.26 10.02 14.42
CA GLY A 45 6.72 11.33 14.05
C GLY A 45 5.26 11.28 13.59
N SER A 46 4.87 10.22 12.90
CA SER A 46 3.50 10.08 12.36
C SER A 46 2.43 9.88 13.43
N LEU A 47 2.79 9.32 14.59
CA LEU A 47 1.84 9.00 15.66
C LEU A 47 1.17 10.23 16.28
N ARG A 48 1.86 11.36 16.29
CA ARG A 48 1.39 12.63 16.88
C ARG A 48 1.49 13.80 15.91
N HIS A 49 1.60 13.52 14.61
CA HIS A 49 1.70 14.57 13.61
C HIS A 49 0.41 15.41 13.55
N PRO A 50 0.48 16.74 13.38
CA PRO A 50 -0.70 17.62 13.33
C PRO A 50 -1.72 17.25 12.24
N THR A 51 -1.29 16.59 11.16
CA THR A 51 -2.19 16.11 10.10
C THR A 51 -2.94 14.84 10.47
N ARG A 52 -2.61 14.21 11.61
CA ARG A 52 -3.32 13.01 12.06
C ARG A 52 -4.69 13.39 12.61
N ILE A 53 -5.73 12.70 12.12
CA ILE A 53 -7.08 12.82 12.66
C ILE A 53 -7.13 12.09 13.99
N ALA A 54 -7.25 12.86 15.09
CA ALA A 54 -7.19 12.31 16.47
C ALA A 54 -8.57 11.91 17.03
N GLN A 55 -9.65 12.36 16.41
CA GLN A 55 -11.03 12.12 16.83
C GLN A 55 -11.96 12.15 15.62
N PRO A 56 -13.20 11.63 15.73
CA PRO A 56 -14.15 11.72 14.63
C PRO A 56 -14.41 13.15 14.20
N MET A 57 -14.44 13.36 12.90
CA MET A 57 -14.64 14.69 12.29
C MET A 57 -15.73 14.61 11.25
N ILE A 58 -16.66 15.58 11.27
CA ILE A 58 -17.75 15.67 10.29
C ILE A 58 -17.70 17.04 9.63
N ARG A 59 -17.99 17.09 8.33
CA ARG A 59 -18.06 18.37 7.60
C ARG A 59 -19.16 19.26 8.17
N ALA A 60 -18.87 20.54 8.37
CA ALA A 60 -19.81 21.49 8.94
C ALA A 60 -21.12 21.55 8.13
N GLY A 61 -21.04 21.58 6.81
CA GLY A 61 -22.20 21.61 5.95
C GLY A 61 -23.08 20.37 6.04
N TRP A 62 -22.49 19.20 6.33
CA TRP A 62 -23.29 17.98 6.56
C TRP A 62 -24.04 18.03 7.90
N LEU A 63 -23.41 18.56 8.94
CA LEU A 63 -24.08 18.75 10.24
C LEU A 63 -25.24 19.77 10.16
N ASP A 64 -25.06 20.79 9.33
CA ASP A 64 -26.07 21.86 9.16
C ASP A 64 -27.27 21.43 8.30
N ARG A 65 -27.03 20.76 7.19
CA ARG A 65 -28.05 20.50 6.16
C ARG A 65 -28.33 19.01 5.89
N GLY A 66 -27.58 18.11 6.52
CA GLY A 66 -27.66 16.69 6.25
C GLY A 66 -27.02 16.27 4.91
N PRO A 67 -27.30 15.02 4.46
CA PRO A 67 -26.75 14.48 3.23
C PRO A 67 -27.30 15.18 1.99
N GLY A 68 -26.44 15.42 1.00
CA GLY A 68 -26.82 16.03 -0.28
C GLY A 68 -25.62 16.52 -1.07
N PRO A 69 -25.84 16.97 -2.31
CA PRO A 69 -24.81 17.64 -3.09
C PRO A 69 -24.32 18.90 -2.39
N ASP A 70 -23.01 19.11 -2.39
CA ASP A 70 -22.40 20.30 -1.81
C ASP A 70 -21.18 20.74 -2.62
N GLU A 71 -21.30 21.87 -3.31
CA GLU A 71 -20.24 22.48 -4.11
C GLU A 71 -19.08 23.00 -3.26
N ARG A 72 -19.28 23.17 -1.94
CA ARG A 72 -18.24 23.59 -0.99
C ARG A 72 -17.38 22.44 -0.49
N ARG A 73 -17.52 21.24 -1.03
CA ARG A 73 -16.68 20.11 -0.67
C ARG A 73 -15.20 20.46 -0.82
N GLY A 74 -14.44 20.35 0.29
CA GLY A 74 -13.03 20.72 0.35
C GLY A 74 -12.77 22.17 0.80
N ALA A 75 -13.78 23.06 0.79
CA ALA A 75 -13.65 24.44 1.23
C ALA A 75 -14.27 24.71 2.61
N GLU A 76 -15.04 23.77 3.16
CA GLU A 76 -15.67 23.90 4.46
C GLU A 76 -14.84 23.19 5.56
N PRO A 77 -14.92 23.65 6.83
CA PRO A 77 -14.21 23.03 7.92
C PRO A 77 -14.80 21.66 8.30
N PHE A 78 -13.98 20.83 8.90
CA PHE A 78 -14.41 19.65 9.64
C PHE A 78 -14.60 20.02 11.11
N VAL A 79 -15.68 19.56 11.70
CA VAL A 79 -16.05 19.79 13.11
C VAL A 79 -15.79 18.49 13.88
N PRO A 80 -15.06 18.54 15.00
CA PRO A 80 -14.89 17.39 15.87
C PRO A 80 -16.21 17.02 16.56
N VAL A 81 -16.48 15.71 16.63
CA VAL A 81 -17.68 15.17 17.29
C VAL A 81 -17.30 13.99 18.17
N SER A 82 -18.20 13.60 19.10
CA SER A 82 -18.00 12.37 19.87
C SER A 82 -18.15 11.12 18.99
N TRP A 83 -17.63 9.99 19.48
CA TRP A 83 -17.83 8.70 18.79
C TRP A 83 -19.30 8.32 18.75
N GLU A 84 -20.08 8.61 19.79
CA GLU A 84 -21.52 8.35 19.84
C GLU A 84 -22.24 9.09 18.72
N THR A 85 -21.98 10.40 18.59
CA THR A 85 -22.53 11.24 17.53
C THR A 85 -22.12 10.75 16.14
N ALA A 86 -20.85 10.41 15.94
CA ALA A 86 -20.35 9.91 14.66
C ALA A 86 -21.03 8.59 14.26
N ILE A 87 -21.18 7.65 15.19
CA ILE A 87 -21.82 6.35 14.95
C ILE A 87 -23.32 6.53 14.70
N GLU A 88 -24.01 7.40 15.43
CA GLU A 88 -25.42 7.69 15.22
C GLU A 88 -25.68 8.26 13.82
N LEU A 89 -24.94 9.29 13.43
CA LEU A 89 -25.06 9.89 12.12
C LEU A 89 -24.72 8.93 10.98
N LEU A 90 -23.62 8.17 11.11
CA LEU A 90 -23.24 7.17 10.11
C LEU A 90 -24.27 6.04 9.98
N SER A 91 -24.76 5.52 11.10
CA SER A 91 -25.77 4.44 11.07
C SER A 91 -27.12 4.92 10.52
N GLY A 92 -27.50 6.15 10.84
CA GLY A 92 -28.68 6.79 10.27
C GLY A 92 -28.60 6.92 8.76
N GLU A 93 -27.47 7.42 8.26
CA GLU A 93 -27.27 7.62 6.82
C GLU A 93 -27.14 6.29 6.07
N LEU A 94 -26.41 5.32 6.58
CA LEU A 94 -26.33 3.99 5.98
C LEU A 94 -27.72 3.33 5.89
N ARG A 95 -28.52 3.40 6.97
CA ARG A 95 -29.88 2.89 6.97
C ARG A 95 -30.74 3.57 5.91
N ARG A 96 -30.68 4.90 5.82
CA ARG A 96 -31.38 5.68 4.80
C ARG A 96 -31.02 5.23 3.38
N VAL A 97 -29.72 5.10 3.08
CA VAL A 97 -29.23 4.68 1.76
C VAL A 97 -29.67 3.25 1.42
N TYR A 98 -29.50 2.31 2.34
CA TYR A 98 -29.93 0.91 2.12
C TYR A 98 -31.45 0.79 1.93
N GLN A 99 -32.24 1.56 2.67
CA GLN A 99 -33.71 1.55 2.53
C GLN A 99 -34.17 2.18 1.21
N THR A 100 -33.46 3.21 0.73
CA THR A 100 -33.86 3.93 -0.48
C THR A 100 -33.34 3.28 -1.75
N TYR A 101 -32.11 2.77 -1.74
CA TYR A 101 -31.39 2.34 -2.95
C TYR A 101 -30.92 0.88 -2.90
N GLY A 102 -31.11 0.19 -1.78
CA GLY A 102 -30.56 -1.16 -1.56
C GLY A 102 -29.03 -1.17 -1.51
N SER A 103 -28.45 -2.36 -1.63
CA SER A 103 -26.99 -2.54 -1.66
C SER A 103 -26.29 -1.90 -2.87
N GLY A 104 -27.03 -1.65 -3.95
CA GLY A 104 -26.53 -0.94 -5.12
C GLY A 104 -26.19 0.54 -4.87
N GLY A 105 -26.74 1.15 -3.82
CA GLY A 105 -26.46 2.52 -3.41
C GLY A 105 -25.18 2.71 -2.59
N VAL A 106 -24.52 1.61 -2.19
CA VAL A 106 -23.32 1.65 -1.35
C VAL A 106 -22.13 1.06 -2.10
N TYR A 107 -21.11 1.89 -2.38
CA TYR A 107 -19.83 1.43 -2.90
C TYR A 107 -18.85 1.22 -1.75
N GLY A 108 -18.22 0.05 -1.70
CA GLY A 108 -17.21 -0.29 -0.71
C GLY A 108 -15.88 -0.69 -1.36
N GLY A 109 -14.85 0.11 -1.14
CA GLY A 109 -13.51 -0.16 -1.64
C GLY A 109 -12.44 0.13 -0.60
N SER A 110 -11.38 -0.64 -0.64
CA SER A 110 -10.18 -0.45 0.16
C SER A 110 -8.98 -1.00 -0.57
N TYR A 111 -7.86 -0.29 -0.48
CA TYR A 111 -6.61 -0.64 -1.14
C TYR A 111 -5.58 -1.27 -0.21
N GLY A 112 -5.94 -1.69 0.98
CA GLY A 112 -5.07 -2.26 2.00
C GLY A 112 -4.43 -3.61 1.65
N TRP A 113 -4.00 -3.84 0.40
CA TRP A 113 -3.40 -5.10 -0.07
C TRP A 113 -2.09 -5.47 0.63
N ALA A 114 -1.31 -4.49 1.10
CA ALA A 114 -0.10 -4.72 1.87
C ALA A 114 -0.38 -4.97 3.36
N SER A 115 -1.63 -4.83 3.81
CA SER A 115 -2.01 -5.10 5.20
C SER A 115 -1.88 -6.58 5.51
N ALA A 116 -1.29 -6.89 6.65
CA ALA A 116 -1.08 -8.26 7.12
C ALA A 116 -1.97 -8.57 8.32
N GLY A 117 -2.30 -9.86 8.48
CA GLY A 117 -3.02 -10.37 9.63
C GLY A 117 -4.53 -10.12 9.59
N ARG A 118 -5.20 -10.70 10.57
CA ARG A 118 -6.68 -10.75 10.61
C ARG A 118 -7.31 -9.39 10.91
N PHE A 119 -6.75 -8.64 11.86
CA PHE A 119 -7.33 -7.38 12.32
C PHE A 119 -6.80 -6.15 11.59
N HIS A 120 -5.69 -6.29 10.88
CA HIS A 120 -5.05 -5.21 10.12
C HIS A 120 -5.31 -5.29 8.62
N HIS A 121 -6.10 -6.26 8.15
CA HIS A 121 -6.45 -6.39 6.75
C HIS A 121 -7.66 -5.52 6.41
N ALA A 122 -7.42 -4.30 5.99
CA ALA A 122 -8.44 -3.27 5.77
C ALA A 122 -9.58 -3.72 4.84
N GLN A 123 -9.26 -4.41 3.75
CA GLN A 123 -10.27 -4.90 2.80
C GLN A 123 -11.25 -5.89 3.43
N SER A 124 -10.75 -6.86 4.22
CA SER A 124 -11.62 -7.86 4.83
C SER A 124 -12.51 -7.26 5.92
N GLN A 125 -12.00 -6.31 6.70
CA GLN A 125 -12.79 -5.62 7.72
C GLN A 125 -13.93 -4.80 7.09
N LEU A 126 -13.62 -3.99 6.06
CA LEU A 126 -14.62 -3.21 5.35
C LEU A 126 -15.67 -4.10 4.68
N ARG A 127 -15.24 -5.14 3.96
CA ARG A 127 -16.15 -6.06 3.26
C ARG A 127 -17.06 -6.81 4.25
N ARG A 128 -16.50 -7.25 5.37
CA ARG A 128 -17.29 -7.89 6.43
C ARG A 128 -18.37 -6.96 6.96
N PHE A 129 -17.99 -5.73 7.30
CA PHE A 129 -18.93 -4.72 7.79
C PHE A 129 -20.08 -4.49 6.82
N LEU A 130 -19.78 -4.21 5.54
CA LEU A 130 -20.79 -3.93 4.53
C LEU A 130 -21.65 -5.15 4.17
N ASN A 131 -21.08 -6.36 4.20
CA ASN A 131 -21.86 -7.59 4.02
C ASN A 131 -22.84 -7.83 5.17
N CYS A 132 -22.49 -7.48 6.40
CA CYS A 132 -23.42 -7.55 7.53
C CYS A 132 -24.59 -6.58 7.40
N LEU A 133 -24.45 -5.53 6.58
CA LEU A 133 -25.49 -4.55 6.30
C LEU A 133 -26.37 -4.89 5.07
N GLY A 134 -26.09 -5.99 4.37
CA GLY A 134 -26.87 -6.42 3.21
C GLY A 134 -26.13 -6.36 1.87
N GLY A 135 -24.82 -6.13 1.89
CA GLY A 135 -23.97 -6.12 0.70
C GLY A 135 -23.65 -4.74 0.15
N PHE A 136 -22.86 -4.69 -0.89
CA PHE A 136 -22.34 -3.44 -1.47
C PHE A 136 -21.82 -3.65 -2.90
N VAL A 137 -21.66 -2.58 -3.65
CA VAL A 137 -20.97 -2.57 -4.94
C VAL A 137 -19.47 -2.50 -4.70
N ARG A 138 -18.71 -3.39 -5.33
CA ARG A 138 -17.25 -3.45 -5.26
C ARG A 138 -16.62 -3.14 -6.61
N SER A 139 -15.39 -2.66 -6.60
CA SER A 139 -14.56 -2.61 -7.81
C SER A 139 -14.19 -4.01 -8.30
N VAL A 140 -14.14 -4.16 -9.61
CA VAL A 140 -13.63 -5.33 -10.31
C VAL A 140 -12.29 -4.95 -10.93
N ASN A 141 -11.34 -5.88 -10.95
CA ASN A 141 -9.96 -5.67 -11.34
C ASN A 141 -9.19 -4.73 -10.40
N THR A 142 -8.04 -4.31 -10.84
CA THR A 142 -7.14 -3.38 -10.14
C THR A 142 -6.71 -2.26 -11.07
N TYR A 143 -6.37 -1.10 -10.50
CA TYR A 143 -5.78 -0.01 -11.29
C TYR A 143 -4.29 -0.22 -11.60
N SER A 144 -3.58 -1.01 -10.78
CA SER A 144 -2.13 -1.17 -10.89
C SER A 144 -1.69 -1.94 -12.13
N TYR A 145 -2.43 -2.97 -12.52
CA TYR A 145 -2.10 -3.87 -13.64
C TYR A 145 -3.35 -4.40 -14.37
N GLY A 146 -4.43 -3.62 -14.38
CA GLY A 146 -5.70 -4.02 -15.03
C GLY A 146 -5.55 -4.39 -16.50
N ALA A 147 -4.68 -3.70 -17.25
CA ALA A 147 -4.37 -4.07 -18.64
C ALA A 147 -3.73 -5.47 -18.73
N GLY A 148 -2.81 -5.80 -17.82
CA GLY A 148 -2.21 -7.13 -17.74
C GLY A 148 -3.24 -8.22 -17.44
N GLU A 149 -4.14 -7.99 -16.49
CA GLU A 149 -5.23 -8.93 -16.17
C GLU A 149 -6.16 -9.22 -17.37
N VAL A 150 -6.35 -8.24 -18.24
CA VAL A 150 -7.23 -8.37 -19.42
C VAL A 150 -6.49 -8.99 -20.63
N ILE A 151 -5.23 -8.60 -20.87
CA ILE A 151 -4.50 -8.96 -22.09
C ILE A 151 -3.73 -10.28 -21.94
N LEU A 152 -3.03 -10.49 -20.83
CA LEU A 152 -2.16 -11.66 -20.65
C LEU A 152 -2.90 -13.00 -20.78
N PRO A 153 -4.15 -13.18 -20.33
CA PRO A 153 -4.91 -14.40 -20.55
C PRO A 153 -5.11 -14.77 -22.04
N ARG A 154 -4.98 -13.80 -22.94
CA ARG A 154 -5.11 -14.00 -24.37
C ARG A 154 -3.78 -14.26 -25.09
N VAL A 155 -2.66 -14.11 -24.38
CA VAL A 155 -1.31 -14.19 -24.97
C VAL A 155 -0.49 -15.31 -24.33
N VAL A 156 -0.37 -15.33 -23.01
CA VAL A 156 0.56 -16.21 -22.29
C VAL A 156 -0.06 -17.00 -21.12
N GLY A 157 -1.32 -16.75 -20.78
CA GLY A 157 -1.98 -17.38 -19.64
C GLY A 157 -2.48 -16.38 -18.61
N THR A 158 -3.07 -16.86 -17.52
CA THR A 158 -3.66 -15.96 -16.53
C THR A 158 -2.59 -15.18 -15.77
N PHE A 159 -2.91 -13.95 -15.38
CA PHE A 159 -2.00 -13.11 -14.61
C PHE A 159 -1.62 -13.75 -13.25
N GLY A 160 -2.55 -14.45 -12.62
CA GLY A 160 -2.30 -15.19 -11.38
C GLY A 160 -1.30 -16.32 -11.54
N GLU A 161 -1.39 -17.08 -12.65
CA GLU A 161 -0.40 -18.12 -13.00
C GLU A 161 0.97 -17.51 -13.27
N LEU A 162 1.02 -16.39 -14.02
CA LEU A 162 2.28 -15.69 -14.28
C LEU A 162 2.97 -15.26 -12.98
N LEU A 163 2.23 -14.66 -12.03
CA LEU A 163 2.77 -14.25 -10.74
C LEU A 163 3.24 -15.42 -9.88
N SER A 164 2.49 -16.54 -9.88
CA SER A 164 2.84 -17.71 -9.07
C SER A 164 4.03 -18.50 -9.61
N HIS A 165 4.35 -18.36 -10.89
CA HIS A 165 5.46 -19.04 -11.58
C HIS A 165 6.60 -18.08 -11.97
N ALA A 166 6.58 -16.83 -11.50
CA ALA A 166 7.67 -15.89 -11.76
C ALA A 166 8.99 -16.42 -11.20
N THR A 167 10.05 -16.30 -11.99
CA THR A 167 11.39 -16.76 -11.58
C THR A 167 11.86 -15.98 -10.35
N ALA A 168 12.32 -16.71 -9.33
CA ALA A 168 12.80 -16.11 -8.10
C ALA A 168 14.17 -15.42 -8.28
N TRP A 169 14.42 -14.36 -7.52
CA TRP A 169 15.66 -13.58 -7.59
C TRP A 169 16.95 -14.39 -7.45
N PRO A 170 17.07 -15.40 -6.58
CA PRO A 170 18.27 -16.24 -6.52
C PRO A 170 18.59 -16.89 -7.87
N VAL A 171 17.58 -17.45 -8.55
CA VAL A 171 17.74 -18.08 -9.86
C VAL A 171 18.10 -17.05 -10.93
N ILE A 172 17.45 -15.88 -10.93
CA ILE A 172 17.78 -14.78 -11.85
C ILE A 172 19.25 -14.37 -11.66
N ALA A 173 19.66 -14.12 -10.42
CA ALA A 173 21.00 -13.66 -10.12
C ALA A 173 22.09 -14.69 -10.49
N GLU A 174 21.77 -15.99 -10.44
CA GLU A 174 22.73 -17.06 -10.73
C GLU A 174 22.80 -17.43 -12.22
N HIS A 175 21.69 -17.31 -12.98
CA HIS A 175 21.59 -17.92 -14.30
C HIS A 175 21.23 -16.95 -15.44
N THR A 176 21.06 -15.64 -15.17
CA THR A 176 20.65 -14.68 -16.20
C THR A 176 21.82 -13.86 -16.71
N ASP A 177 22.06 -13.87 -18.00
CA ASP A 177 23.13 -13.09 -18.63
C ASP A 177 22.68 -11.69 -19.02
N LEU A 178 21.40 -11.47 -19.33
CA LEU A 178 20.82 -10.20 -19.72
C LEU A 178 19.47 -9.97 -19.03
N ILE A 179 19.33 -8.81 -18.37
CA ILE A 179 18.07 -8.33 -17.81
C ILE A 179 17.60 -7.10 -18.60
N VAL A 180 16.44 -7.21 -19.25
CA VAL A 180 15.79 -6.08 -19.92
C VAL A 180 14.61 -5.61 -19.07
N ALA A 181 14.73 -4.41 -18.50
CA ALA A 181 13.73 -3.81 -17.63
C ALA A 181 12.80 -2.88 -18.42
N PHE A 182 11.60 -3.33 -18.73
CA PHE A 182 10.56 -2.52 -19.34
C PHE A 182 9.82 -1.72 -18.26
N GLY A 183 9.97 -0.39 -18.25
CA GLY A 183 9.42 0.48 -17.22
C GLY A 183 10.22 0.52 -15.92
N GLY A 184 11.32 -0.24 -15.85
CA GLY A 184 12.26 -0.22 -14.75
C GLY A 184 11.98 -1.17 -13.59
N MET A 185 12.89 -1.19 -12.62
CA MET A 185 12.85 -1.94 -11.36
C MET A 185 13.47 -1.10 -10.23
N PRO A 186 12.89 0.06 -9.88
CA PRO A 186 13.46 0.89 -8.82
C PRO A 186 13.34 0.20 -7.46
N LEU A 187 14.38 0.27 -6.64
CA LEU A 187 14.40 -0.37 -5.32
C LEU A 187 13.25 0.07 -4.41
N LYS A 188 12.77 1.30 -4.55
CA LYS A 188 11.59 1.78 -3.81
C LYS A 188 10.34 0.91 -4.00
N ASN A 189 10.19 0.27 -5.17
CA ASN A 189 9.05 -0.61 -5.45
C ASN A 189 9.16 -1.97 -4.74
N THR A 190 10.35 -2.33 -4.27
CA THR A 190 10.59 -3.57 -3.53
C THR A 190 10.45 -3.41 -2.01
N ALA A 191 10.18 -2.18 -1.55
CA ALA A 191 10.05 -1.86 -0.13
C ALA A 191 8.76 -2.40 0.50
N VAL A 192 7.79 -2.86 -0.29
CA VAL A 192 6.52 -3.43 0.18
C VAL A 192 6.19 -4.69 -0.60
N SER A 193 5.40 -5.57 0.02
CA SER A 193 4.88 -6.79 -0.61
C SER A 193 3.45 -7.05 -0.12
N PRO A 194 2.59 -7.70 -0.93
CA PRO A 194 1.30 -8.18 -0.45
C PRO A 194 1.45 -9.05 0.80
N GLY A 195 0.71 -8.71 1.86
CA GLY A 195 0.83 -9.40 3.15
C GLY A 195 1.98 -8.95 4.05
N GLY A 196 2.75 -7.94 3.63
CA GLY A 196 3.90 -7.42 4.38
C GLY A 196 5.24 -7.99 3.93
N ILE A 197 6.31 -7.39 4.38
CA ILE A 197 7.69 -7.77 4.10
C ILE A 197 8.50 -7.79 5.39
N THR A 198 9.44 -8.73 5.52
CA THR A 198 10.28 -8.85 6.71
C THR A 198 11.75 -8.54 6.41
N GLN A 199 12.19 -8.87 5.20
CA GLN A 199 13.57 -8.67 4.74
C GLN A 199 13.56 -8.13 3.31
N HIS A 200 14.36 -7.11 3.06
CA HIS A 200 14.57 -6.52 1.75
C HIS A 200 15.84 -7.11 1.15
N THR A 201 15.71 -7.93 0.12
CA THR A 201 16.83 -8.72 -0.43
C THR A 201 17.16 -8.38 -1.89
N VAL A 202 16.31 -7.61 -2.57
CA VAL A 202 16.45 -7.36 -4.02
C VAL A 202 17.72 -6.61 -4.36
N ARG A 203 18.15 -5.67 -3.53
CA ARG A 203 19.42 -4.93 -3.72
C ARG A 203 20.61 -5.88 -3.80
N ASP A 204 20.68 -6.85 -2.92
CA ASP A 204 21.79 -7.80 -2.87
C ASP A 204 21.76 -8.78 -4.04
N TRP A 205 20.57 -9.20 -4.49
CA TRP A 205 20.43 -10.01 -5.69
C TRP A 205 20.84 -9.26 -6.96
N LEU A 206 20.47 -7.99 -7.11
CA LEU A 206 20.93 -7.17 -8.22
C LEU A 206 22.46 -6.97 -8.23
N ARG A 207 23.05 -6.74 -7.06
CA ARG A 207 24.52 -6.68 -6.92
C ARG A 207 25.19 -8.00 -7.29
N SER A 208 24.64 -9.12 -6.83
CA SER A 208 25.13 -10.45 -7.15
C SER A 208 25.09 -10.70 -8.66
N ALA A 209 23.97 -10.42 -9.32
CA ALA A 209 23.84 -10.53 -10.76
C ALA A 209 24.88 -9.66 -11.50
N LYS A 210 25.03 -8.39 -11.11
CA LYS A 210 26.02 -7.49 -11.72
C LYS A 210 27.46 -8.01 -11.52
N HIS A 211 27.78 -8.49 -10.33
CA HIS A 211 29.12 -9.08 -10.05
C HIS A 211 29.41 -10.32 -10.88
N ARG A 212 28.40 -11.12 -11.18
CA ARG A 212 28.53 -12.28 -12.07
C ARG A 212 28.73 -11.88 -13.55
N GLY A 213 28.45 -10.64 -13.92
CA GLY A 213 28.58 -10.12 -15.29
C GLY A 213 27.25 -10.01 -16.03
N THR A 214 26.12 -10.13 -15.37
CA THR A 214 24.82 -9.88 -15.99
C THR A 214 24.76 -8.48 -16.56
N GLU A 215 24.36 -8.34 -17.83
CA GLU A 215 24.10 -7.08 -18.48
C GLU A 215 22.70 -6.56 -18.17
N PHE A 216 22.53 -5.24 -18.11
CA PHE A 216 21.24 -4.61 -17.82
C PHE A 216 20.90 -3.60 -18.91
N VAL A 217 19.66 -3.69 -19.42
CA VAL A 217 19.07 -2.74 -20.35
C VAL A 217 17.81 -2.15 -19.73
N LEU A 218 17.71 -0.83 -19.67
CA LEU A 218 16.56 -0.11 -19.15
C LEU A 218 15.79 0.59 -20.27
N LEU A 219 14.53 0.22 -20.46
CA LEU A 219 13.58 0.91 -21.33
C LEU A 219 12.59 1.68 -20.46
N SER A 220 12.90 2.93 -20.12
CA SER A 220 12.06 3.79 -19.28
C SER A 220 12.27 5.26 -19.63
N PRO A 221 11.22 6.12 -19.48
CA PRO A 221 11.38 7.56 -19.58
C PRO A 221 12.33 8.14 -18.51
N LEU A 222 12.52 7.42 -17.39
CA LEU A 222 13.39 7.84 -16.29
C LEU A 222 14.60 6.91 -16.17
N ARG A 223 15.79 7.53 -16.17
CA ARG A 223 17.05 6.80 -15.98
C ARG A 223 17.14 6.16 -14.57
N ASP A 224 16.56 6.81 -13.57
CA ASP A 224 16.61 6.39 -12.15
C ASP A 224 15.65 5.22 -11.84
N ASP A 225 14.97 4.66 -12.84
CA ASP A 225 14.11 3.47 -12.67
C ASP A 225 14.90 2.16 -12.55
N LEU A 226 16.22 2.23 -12.55
CA LEU A 226 17.13 1.18 -12.08
C LEU A 226 18.17 1.80 -11.13
N PRO A 227 18.67 1.05 -10.15
CA PRO A 227 19.76 1.52 -9.30
C PRO A 227 21.04 1.77 -10.08
N ASP A 228 21.73 2.87 -9.83
CA ASP A 228 22.96 3.27 -10.54
C ASP A 228 24.04 2.18 -10.53
N PHE A 229 24.15 1.41 -9.46
CA PHE A 229 25.18 0.39 -9.31
C PHE A 229 25.06 -0.79 -10.29
N VAL A 230 23.94 -0.96 -11.00
CA VAL A 230 23.80 -1.99 -12.05
C VAL A 230 24.36 -1.53 -13.39
N ASP A 231 24.58 -0.21 -13.57
CA ASP A 231 25.16 0.40 -14.76
C ASP A 231 24.47 -0.09 -16.05
N ALA A 232 23.17 0.22 -16.16
CA ALA A 232 22.33 -0.25 -17.26
C ALA A 232 22.50 0.61 -18.52
N GLU A 233 22.45 -0.03 -19.70
CA GLU A 233 22.23 0.67 -20.96
C GLU A 233 20.82 1.24 -20.98
N TRP A 234 20.67 2.57 -21.03
CA TRP A 234 19.38 3.24 -20.93
C TRP A 234 18.84 3.68 -22.29
N HIS A 235 17.61 3.33 -22.58
CA HIS A 235 16.84 3.74 -23.74
C HIS A 235 15.53 4.42 -23.31
N ALA A 236 15.41 5.72 -23.61
CA ALA A 236 14.14 6.42 -23.41
C ALA A 236 13.15 6.01 -24.52
N PRO A 237 11.94 5.53 -24.17
CA PRO A 237 10.93 5.21 -25.16
C PRO A 237 10.50 6.49 -25.87
N ARG A 238 10.34 6.43 -27.19
CA ARG A 238 9.76 7.51 -27.98
C ARG A 238 8.26 7.24 -28.11
N PRO A 239 7.38 8.12 -27.61
CA PRO A 239 5.95 8.00 -27.90
C PRO A 239 5.75 8.10 -29.41
N GLY A 240 4.93 7.17 -29.95
CA GLY A 240 4.53 7.15 -31.36
C GLY A 240 3.48 8.22 -31.65
#